data_3a4627b3d1e2d7d41fb16f98180a5369
#
_entry.id   3a4627b3d1e2d7d41fb16f98180a5369
#
_cell.length_a   1.000
_cell.length_b   1.000
_cell.length_c   1.000
_cell.angle_alpha   90.00
_cell.angle_beta   90.00
_cell.angle_gamma   90.00
#
_symmetry.space_group_name_H-M   'P 1'
#
loop_
_entity.id
_entity.type
_entity.pdbx_description
1 polymer ?
#
loop_
_entity_poly.entity_id
_entity_poly.type
_entity_poly.pdbx_seq_one_letter_code
_entity_poly.pdbx_strand_id
1 'polypeptide(L)'
;MSEIARVLKTFIGYLKRPDLYPELGRKIIKNIFNRKSAFKGKEKTNLWASQVAVSQERAIKELFNLDFQLFSQKYSQEFQRALERQNNCPIKMGGAGALELLYNACEFTQAKAVVETGVAYGWSSFATLTSLQKRKGTLYSSDMPYLGQNGDQYVGCIVPEDLKINWKLFRHADRESLPKILKESGEIDVIHYDSDKSYEGMKWAYETLYPQLRKGGVFISDDINDNSAFQDFCENKMIIPTVVEYEGKYIGVFIK
;
A
#
# COMPACT_ATOMS: atom_id res chain seq x y z
N MET A 1 -1.22 1.88 27.84
CA MET A 1 -2.69 2.00 27.68
C MET A 1 -3.23 0.59 27.51
N SER A 2 -4.26 0.18 28.28
CA SER A 2 -4.82 -1.17 28.18
C SER A 2 -5.49 -1.38 26.81
N GLU A 3 -5.58 -2.63 26.36
CA GLU A 3 -6.23 -3.00 25.08
C GLU A 3 -7.70 -2.53 25.05
N ILE A 4 -8.40 -2.68 26.17
CA ILE A 4 -9.79 -2.21 26.36
C ILE A 4 -9.91 -0.71 26.14
N ALA A 5 -8.99 0.09 26.70
CA ALA A 5 -9.01 1.54 26.52
C ALA A 5 -8.76 1.95 25.05
N ARG A 6 -7.95 1.18 24.32
CA ARG A 6 -7.70 1.40 22.89
C ARG A 6 -8.95 1.11 22.06
N VAL A 7 -9.60 -0.03 22.33
CA VAL A 7 -10.86 -0.42 21.64
C VAL A 7 -11.96 0.61 21.89
N LEU A 8 -12.13 1.06 23.14
CA LEU A 8 -13.13 2.06 23.51
C LEU A 8 -12.88 3.40 22.79
N LYS A 9 -11.65 3.87 22.76
CA LYS A 9 -11.27 5.11 22.04
C LYS A 9 -11.56 4.98 20.53
N THR A 10 -11.23 3.84 19.92
CA THR A 10 -11.53 3.59 18.52
C THR A 10 -13.03 3.61 18.26
N PHE A 11 -13.84 2.98 19.12
CA PHE A 11 -15.29 2.97 19.01
C PHE A 11 -15.88 4.39 19.15
N ILE A 12 -15.42 5.18 20.11
CA ILE A 12 -15.80 6.59 20.25
C ILE A 12 -15.41 7.39 19.00
N GLY A 13 -14.26 7.09 18.41
CA GLY A 13 -13.83 7.68 17.14
C GLY A 13 -14.83 7.43 16.02
N TYR A 14 -15.34 6.20 15.90
CA TYR A 14 -16.40 5.87 14.91
C TYR A 14 -17.70 6.65 15.19
N LEU A 15 -18.13 6.74 16.46
CA LEU A 15 -19.36 7.50 16.80
C LEU A 15 -19.32 8.95 16.35
N LYS A 16 -18.14 9.56 16.29
CA LYS A 16 -17.93 10.94 15.84
C LYS A 16 -17.84 11.09 14.32
N ARG A 17 -17.80 9.99 13.56
CA ARG A 17 -17.59 9.93 12.13
C ARG A 17 -18.65 9.05 11.46
N PRO A 18 -19.90 9.57 11.27
CA PRO A 18 -20.97 8.80 10.63
C PRO A 18 -20.63 8.29 9.23
N ASP A 19 -19.79 9.01 8.52
CA ASP A 19 -19.26 8.65 7.22
C ASP A 19 -18.45 7.33 7.22
N LEU A 20 -17.99 6.88 8.40
CA LEU A 20 -17.25 5.63 8.58
C LEU A 20 -18.12 4.47 9.13
N TYR A 21 -19.42 4.66 9.33
CA TYR A 21 -20.31 3.59 9.82
C TYR A 21 -20.35 2.34 8.92
N PRO A 22 -20.32 2.45 7.57
CA PRO A 22 -20.21 1.27 6.73
C PRO A 22 -19.01 0.41 7.05
N GLU A 23 -17.86 1.03 7.31
CA GLU A 23 -16.63 0.31 7.69
C GLU A 23 -16.71 -0.28 9.10
N LEU A 24 -17.31 0.41 10.06
CA LEU A 24 -17.57 -0.14 11.39
C LEU A 24 -18.42 -1.42 11.30
N GLY A 25 -19.50 -1.38 10.50
CA GLY A 25 -20.34 -2.55 10.24
C GLY A 25 -19.56 -3.72 9.66
N ARG A 26 -18.72 -3.49 8.65
CA ARG A 26 -17.85 -4.51 8.06
C ARG A 26 -16.86 -5.10 9.08
N LYS A 27 -16.25 -4.27 9.92
CA LYS A 27 -15.31 -4.73 10.97
C LYS A 27 -16.02 -5.58 12.02
N ILE A 28 -17.23 -5.22 12.43
CA ILE A 28 -18.03 -6.01 13.35
C ILE A 28 -18.35 -7.38 12.74
N ILE A 29 -18.86 -7.43 11.52
CA ILE A 29 -19.19 -8.66 10.80
C ILE A 29 -17.94 -9.54 10.65
N LYS A 30 -16.81 -8.95 10.22
CA LYS A 30 -15.52 -9.65 10.08
C LYS A 30 -15.06 -10.29 11.40
N ASN A 31 -15.16 -9.57 12.50
CA ASN A 31 -14.73 -10.07 13.81
C ASN A 31 -15.65 -11.19 14.35
N ILE A 32 -16.94 -11.14 14.06
CA ILE A 32 -17.91 -12.14 14.53
C ILE A 32 -17.88 -13.40 13.65
N PHE A 33 -17.90 -13.24 12.33
CA PHE A 33 -18.15 -14.35 11.41
C PHE A 33 -16.90 -14.85 10.66
N ASN A 34 -15.88 -14.00 10.42
CA ASN A 34 -14.81 -14.28 9.48
C ASN A 34 -13.39 -14.21 10.06
N ARG A 35 -13.24 -14.30 11.38
CA ARG A 35 -11.91 -14.16 12.01
C ARG A 35 -10.88 -15.21 11.54
N LYS A 36 -11.33 -16.47 11.30
CA LYS A 36 -10.46 -17.55 10.79
C LYS A 36 -10.17 -17.44 9.30
N SER A 37 -11.09 -16.87 8.50
CA SER A 37 -10.91 -16.74 7.06
C SER A 37 -9.93 -15.64 6.67
N ALA A 38 -9.69 -14.67 7.55
CA ALA A 38 -8.75 -13.56 7.29
C ALA A 38 -7.33 -14.07 6.99
N PHE A 39 -6.93 -15.19 7.63
CA PHE A 39 -5.60 -15.80 7.48
C PHE A 39 -5.65 -17.12 6.69
N LYS A 40 -6.60 -17.25 5.77
CA LYS A 40 -6.77 -18.45 4.94
C LYS A 40 -5.46 -18.78 4.20
N GLY A 41 -4.94 -19.98 4.42
CA GLY A 41 -3.76 -20.48 3.71
C GLY A 41 -2.41 -19.88 4.14
N LYS A 42 -2.35 -19.12 5.23
CA LYS A 42 -1.14 -18.39 5.67
C LYS A 42 0.13 -19.25 5.68
N GLU A 43 0.10 -20.43 6.30
CA GLU A 43 1.28 -21.31 6.40
C GLU A 43 1.77 -21.77 5.02
N LYS A 44 0.83 -22.23 4.17
CA LYS A 44 1.13 -22.66 2.80
C LYS A 44 1.69 -21.52 1.95
N THR A 45 1.07 -20.35 2.04
CA THR A 45 1.48 -19.17 1.27
C THR A 45 2.83 -18.64 1.75
N ASN A 46 3.08 -18.65 3.06
CA ASN A 46 4.38 -18.24 3.60
C ASN A 46 5.51 -19.20 3.14
N LEU A 47 5.24 -20.52 3.13
CA LEU A 47 6.19 -21.50 2.60
C LEU A 47 6.43 -21.26 1.10
N TRP A 48 5.38 -21.09 0.31
CA TRP A 48 5.50 -20.79 -1.12
C TRP A 48 6.33 -19.52 -1.35
N ALA A 49 5.99 -18.43 -0.67
CA ALA A 49 6.69 -17.16 -0.81
C ALA A 49 8.17 -17.30 -0.49
N SER A 50 8.53 -17.99 0.61
CA SER A 50 9.93 -18.20 0.99
C SER A 50 10.74 -19.03 0.00
N GLN A 51 10.10 -19.95 -0.73
CA GLN A 51 10.76 -20.79 -1.73
C GLN A 51 11.05 -20.07 -3.06
N VAL A 52 10.20 -19.10 -3.43
CA VAL A 52 10.29 -18.42 -4.73
C VAL A 52 10.79 -16.98 -4.64
N ALA A 53 10.96 -16.47 -3.43
CA ALA A 53 11.38 -15.09 -3.23
C ALA A 53 12.78 -14.80 -3.75
N VAL A 54 12.93 -13.62 -4.32
CA VAL A 54 14.21 -13.06 -4.76
C VAL A 54 14.49 -11.76 -4.02
N SER A 55 15.73 -11.28 -4.05
CA SER A 55 16.07 -9.97 -3.51
C SER A 55 15.42 -8.84 -4.31
N GLN A 56 15.24 -7.68 -3.67
CA GLN A 56 14.73 -6.48 -4.33
C GLN A 56 15.60 -6.08 -5.54
N GLU A 57 16.94 -6.15 -5.40
CA GLU A 57 17.89 -5.88 -6.48
C GLU A 57 17.65 -6.78 -7.69
N ARG A 58 17.52 -8.09 -7.46
CA ARG A 58 17.28 -9.05 -8.51
C ARG A 58 15.93 -8.80 -9.20
N ALA A 59 14.88 -8.55 -8.43
CA ALA A 59 13.56 -8.24 -8.98
C ALA A 59 13.57 -7.00 -9.86
N ILE A 60 14.21 -5.90 -9.42
CA ILE A 60 14.33 -4.67 -10.21
C ILE A 60 15.06 -4.93 -11.52
N LYS A 61 16.15 -5.71 -11.48
CA LYS A 61 16.91 -6.05 -12.68
C LYS A 61 16.11 -6.92 -13.65
N GLU A 62 15.48 -7.97 -13.15
CA GLU A 62 14.75 -8.93 -13.99
C GLU A 62 13.43 -8.37 -14.56
N LEU A 63 12.67 -7.62 -13.75
CA LEU A 63 11.38 -7.07 -14.19
C LEU A 63 11.51 -5.78 -15.01
N PHE A 64 12.41 -4.90 -14.61
CA PHE A 64 12.45 -3.54 -15.15
C PHE A 64 13.71 -3.28 -16.00
N ASN A 65 14.69 -4.16 -15.96
CA ASN A 65 16.01 -3.98 -16.60
C ASN A 65 16.68 -2.68 -16.17
N LEU A 66 16.52 -2.30 -14.90
CA LEU A 66 17.11 -1.13 -14.28
C LEU A 66 18.20 -1.52 -13.29
N ASP A 67 19.16 -0.61 -13.07
CA ASP A 67 20.18 -0.79 -12.06
C ASP A 67 19.62 -0.44 -10.67
N PHE A 68 19.96 -1.28 -9.69
CA PHE A 68 19.56 -1.05 -8.30
C PHE A 68 20.36 0.09 -7.69
N GLN A 69 19.66 1.04 -7.08
CA GLN A 69 20.24 2.10 -6.28
C GLN A 69 19.36 2.39 -5.09
N LEU A 70 19.93 2.44 -3.90
CA LEU A 70 19.18 2.77 -2.69
C LEU A 70 18.53 4.16 -2.81
N PHE A 71 17.24 4.22 -2.55
CA PHE A 71 16.46 5.47 -2.56
C PHE A 71 17.06 6.48 -1.57
N SER A 72 17.48 6.01 -0.39
CA SER A 72 18.13 6.80 0.64
C SER A 72 19.49 7.40 0.21
N GLN A 73 20.19 6.76 -0.73
CA GLN A 73 21.44 7.30 -1.29
C GLN A 73 21.15 8.30 -2.42
N LYS A 74 20.22 7.95 -3.30
CA LYS A 74 19.86 8.79 -4.45
C LYS A 74 19.23 10.11 -4.04
N TYR A 75 18.44 10.11 -2.96
CA TYR A 75 17.73 11.27 -2.41
C TYR A 75 18.10 11.51 -0.96
N SER A 76 19.40 11.48 -0.66
CA SER A 76 19.92 11.43 0.72
C SER A 76 19.47 12.60 1.60
N GLN A 77 19.44 13.82 1.07
CA GLN A 77 19.02 15.00 1.84
C GLN A 77 17.51 14.95 2.18
N GLU A 78 16.68 14.65 1.17
CA GLU A 78 15.23 14.52 1.33
C GLU A 78 14.88 13.37 2.26
N PHE A 79 15.59 12.27 2.15
CA PHE A 79 15.42 11.09 3.00
C PHE A 79 15.75 11.39 4.47
N GLN A 80 16.84 12.11 4.76
CA GLN A 80 17.18 12.52 6.12
C GLN A 80 16.12 13.46 6.71
N ARG A 81 15.63 14.43 5.93
CA ARG A 81 14.52 15.31 6.36
C ARG A 81 13.23 14.54 6.64
N ALA A 82 12.96 13.48 5.86
CA ALA A 82 11.82 12.60 6.06
C ALA A 82 11.96 11.80 7.38
N LEU A 83 13.15 11.27 7.68
CA LEU A 83 13.47 10.62 8.95
C LEU A 83 13.29 11.56 10.15
N GLU A 84 13.76 12.79 10.05
CA GLU A 84 13.56 13.80 11.08
C GLU A 84 12.08 14.08 11.36
N ARG A 85 11.26 14.20 10.27
CA ARG A 85 9.80 14.37 10.40
C ARG A 85 9.15 13.16 11.05
N GLN A 86 9.56 11.94 10.68
CA GLN A 86 9.07 10.71 11.31
C GLN A 86 9.43 10.67 12.80
N ASN A 87 10.67 10.97 13.16
CA ASN A 87 11.14 10.94 14.55
C ASN A 87 10.40 11.97 15.43
N ASN A 88 10.01 13.09 14.85
CA ASN A 88 9.22 14.13 15.54
C ASN A 88 7.71 13.84 15.54
N CYS A 89 7.25 12.78 14.87
CA CYS A 89 5.83 12.44 14.86
C CYS A 89 5.42 11.77 16.18
N PRO A 90 4.40 12.30 16.88
CA PRO A 90 3.98 11.75 18.19
C PRO A 90 3.18 10.44 18.04
N ILE A 91 2.80 10.05 16.83
CA ILE A 91 2.00 8.85 16.54
C ILE A 91 2.87 7.82 15.84
N LYS A 92 2.88 6.59 16.37
CA LYS A 92 3.57 5.48 15.73
C LYS A 92 2.68 4.89 14.62
N MET A 93 3.21 4.86 13.40
CA MET A 93 2.56 4.30 12.21
C MET A 93 3.48 3.28 11.51
N GLY A 94 3.08 2.80 10.33
CA GLY A 94 3.91 1.90 9.51
C GLY A 94 5.18 2.59 9.02
N GLY A 95 6.31 1.85 9.03
CA GLY A 95 7.61 2.34 8.55
C GLY A 95 7.76 2.27 7.02
N ALA A 96 9.00 2.48 6.58
CA ALA A 96 9.35 2.35 5.18
C ALA A 96 9.21 0.89 4.71
N GLY A 97 8.74 0.71 3.49
CA GLY A 97 8.74 -0.56 2.76
C GLY A 97 9.82 -0.58 1.69
N ALA A 98 9.63 -1.36 0.64
CA ALA A 98 10.56 -1.51 -0.50
C ALA A 98 10.51 -0.28 -1.43
N LEU A 99 11.07 0.83 -0.99
CA LEU A 99 11.02 2.13 -1.68
C LEU A 99 11.63 2.07 -3.08
N GLU A 100 12.72 1.33 -3.23
CA GLU A 100 13.42 1.14 -4.50
C GLU A 100 12.53 0.44 -5.52
N LEU A 101 11.78 -0.56 -5.08
CA LEU A 101 10.85 -1.30 -5.93
C LEU A 101 9.76 -0.38 -6.46
N LEU A 102 9.12 0.39 -5.58
CA LEU A 102 8.08 1.36 -5.93
C LEU A 102 8.60 2.47 -6.86
N TYR A 103 9.73 3.07 -6.50
CA TYR A 103 10.37 4.10 -7.31
C TYR A 103 10.68 3.57 -8.72
N ASN A 104 11.33 2.40 -8.82
CA ASN A 104 11.72 1.84 -10.11
C ASN A 104 10.52 1.36 -10.94
N ALA A 105 9.45 0.85 -10.32
CA ALA A 105 8.20 0.55 -11.02
C ALA A 105 7.61 1.81 -11.70
N CYS A 106 7.63 2.95 -10.99
CA CYS A 106 7.19 4.22 -11.55
C CYS A 106 8.12 4.74 -12.66
N GLU A 107 9.44 4.56 -12.54
CA GLU A 107 10.39 4.92 -13.59
C GLU A 107 10.26 4.02 -14.82
N PHE A 108 10.13 2.71 -14.63
CA PHE A 108 9.93 1.74 -15.71
C PHE A 108 8.68 2.02 -16.52
N THR A 109 7.55 2.22 -15.85
CA THR A 109 6.27 2.49 -16.50
C THR A 109 6.14 3.90 -17.05
N GLN A 110 7.09 4.80 -16.76
CA GLN A 110 6.97 6.25 -17.00
C GLN A 110 5.65 6.79 -16.43
N ALA A 111 5.35 6.37 -15.20
CA ALA A 111 4.05 6.54 -14.56
C ALA A 111 3.56 7.99 -14.55
N LYS A 112 2.26 8.17 -14.83
CA LYS A 112 1.52 9.44 -14.69
C LYS A 112 0.33 9.28 -13.74
N ALA A 113 -0.21 8.08 -13.60
CA ALA A 113 -1.29 7.76 -12.67
C ALA A 113 -0.90 6.56 -11.81
N VAL A 114 -0.78 6.77 -10.51
CA VAL A 114 -0.47 5.71 -9.55
C VAL A 114 -1.56 5.66 -8.49
N VAL A 115 -1.99 4.45 -8.14
CA VAL A 115 -2.93 4.21 -7.03
C VAL A 115 -2.21 3.47 -5.92
N GLU A 116 -2.35 3.99 -4.69
CA GLU A 116 -1.79 3.46 -3.47
C GLU A 116 -2.88 3.24 -2.43
N THR A 117 -2.82 2.14 -1.69
CA THR A 117 -3.64 1.92 -0.50
C THR A 117 -2.75 1.74 0.72
N GLY A 118 -3.08 2.45 1.81
CA GLY A 118 -2.22 2.52 2.99
C GLY A 118 -1.07 3.51 2.80
N VAL A 119 -1.05 4.55 3.64
CA VAL A 119 -0.07 5.64 3.55
C VAL A 119 0.81 5.72 4.80
N ALA A 120 0.21 5.62 5.98
CA ALA A 120 0.90 5.77 7.25
C ALA A 120 1.75 7.06 7.30
N TYR A 121 3.07 6.97 7.55
CA TYR A 121 3.97 8.13 7.50
C TYR A 121 4.11 8.72 6.09
N GLY A 122 3.89 7.92 5.02
CA GLY A 122 4.00 8.33 3.62
C GLY A 122 5.33 7.97 2.95
N TRP A 123 6.04 6.93 3.41
CA TRP A 123 7.29 6.51 2.78
C TRP A 123 7.11 6.05 1.34
N SER A 124 6.14 5.17 1.09
CA SER A 124 5.76 4.70 -0.24
C SER A 124 5.29 5.86 -1.12
N SER A 125 4.44 6.74 -0.56
CA SER A 125 3.99 7.96 -1.23
C SER A 125 5.16 8.86 -1.60
N PHE A 126 6.16 9.04 -0.72
CA PHE A 126 7.34 9.84 -0.97
C PHE A 126 8.17 9.29 -2.15
N ALA A 127 8.46 7.98 -2.16
CA ALA A 127 9.19 7.35 -3.26
C ALA A 127 8.44 7.48 -4.60
N THR A 128 7.14 7.24 -4.59
CA THR A 128 6.25 7.35 -5.75
C THR A 128 6.18 8.78 -6.28
N LEU A 129 5.88 9.75 -5.42
CA LEU A 129 5.76 11.16 -5.80
C LEU A 129 7.07 11.75 -6.32
N THR A 130 8.22 11.33 -5.78
CA THR A 130 9.54 11.71 -6.26
C THR A 130 9.75 11.29 -7.73
N SER A 131 9.25 10.13 -8.12
CA SER A 131 9.25 9.70 -9.52
C SER A 131 8.23 10.48 -10.36
N LEU A 132 6.98 10.60 -9.86
CA LEU A 132 5.87 11.25 -10.58
C LEU A 132 6.12 12.72 -10.87
N GLN A 133 6.82 13.45 -10.00
CA GLN A 133 7.13 14.88 -10.16
C GLN A 133 7.80 15.17 -11.51
N LYS A 134 8.66 14.28 -11.99
CA LYS A 134 9.38 14.42 -13.27
C LYS A 134 8.44 14.50 -14.48
N ARG A 135 7.22 13.96 -14.35
CA ARG A 135 6.24 13.81 -15.44
C ARG A 135 4.92 14.50 -15.15
N LYS A 136 4.86 15.28 -14.06
CA LYS A 136 3.62 15.91 -13.55
C LYS A 136 2.49 14.89 -13.39
N GLY A 137 2.86 13.68 -12.97
CA GLY A 137 1.91 12.60 -12.69
C GLY A 137 1.21 12.79 -11.36
N THR A 138 0.13 12.05 -11.13
CA THR A 138 -0.68 12.14 -9.91
C THR A 138 -0.64 10.82 -9.13
N LEU A 139 -0.42 10.90 -7.82
CA LEU A 139 -0.62 9.81 -6.88
C LEU A 139 -2.02 9.93 -6.27
N TYR A 140 -2.80 8.86 -6.33
CA TYR A 140 -4.09 8.71 -5.67
C TYR A 140 -3.94 7.72 -4.54
N SER A 141 -4.06 8.16 -3.30
CA SER A 141 -3.88 7.28 -2.13
C SER A 141 -5.17 7.16 -1.32
N SER A 142 -5.45 5.97 -0.80
CA SER A 142 -6.44 5.75 0.25
C SER A 142 -5.76 5.41 1.56
N ASP A 143 -6.20 6.02 2.64
CA ASP A 143 -5.76 5.67 3.98
C ASP A 143 -6.90 5.90 4.97
N MET A 144 -7.19 4.88 5.77
CA MET A 144 -8.26 5.00 6.75
C MET A 144 -7.84 5.91 7.92
N PRO A 145 -8.75 6.77 8.45
CA PRO A 145 -8.46 7.56 9.63
C PRO A 145 -7.98 6.74 10.83
N TYR A 146 -6.97 7.25 11.55
CA TYR A 146 -6.45 6.67 12.80
C TYR A 146 -7.35 7.02 13.98
N LEU A 147 -8.53 6.39 14.03
CA LEU A 147 -9.59 6.69 14.99
C LEU A 147 -9.12 6.51 16.43
N GLY A 148 -9.42 7.50 17.27
CA GLY A 148 -9.09 7.49 18.71
C GLY A 148 -7.62 7.74 19.04
N GLN A 149 -6.77 8.02 18.05
CA GLN A 149 -5.34 8.29 18.25
C GLN A 149 -4.95 9.74 17.93
N ASN A 150 -5.86 10.56 17.42
CA ASN A 150 -5.58 11.91 16.90
C ASN A 150 -4.44 11.93 15.87
N GLY A 151 -4.34 10.84 15.09
CA GLY A 151 -3.25 10.61 14.14
C GLY A 151 -3.52 11.12 12.72
N ASP A 152 -4.73 11.54 12.42
CA ASP A 152 -5.16 11.87 11.06
C ASP A 152 -4.31 12.96 10.40
N GLN A 153 -3.90 13.96 11.18
CA GLN A 153 -3.08 15.08 10.69
C GLN A 153 -1.63 14.68 10.39
N TYR A 154 -1.20 13.50 10.84
CA TYR A 154 0.17 13.01 10.64
C TYR A 154 0.30 12.02 9.49
N VAL A 155 -0.80 11.60 8.87
CA VAL A 155 -0.75 10.73 7.69
C VAL A 155 -0.05 11.46 6.56
N GLY A 156 1.01 10.82 6.04
CA GLY A 156 1.85 11.43 5.01
C GLY A 156 2.73 12.58 5.50
N CYS A 157 3.01 12.66 6.82
CA CYS A 157 3.76 13.77 7.41
C CYS A 157 5.20 13.87 6.94
N ILE A 158 5.79 12.79 6.44
CA ILE A 158 7.16 12.82 5.93
C ILE A 158 7.25 13.34 4.49
N VAL A 159 6.15 13.32 3.73
CA VAL A 159 6.14 13.76 2.33
C VAL A 159 6.43 15.26 2.26
N PRO A 160 7.42 15.69 1.46
CA PRO A 160 7.68 17.11 1.21
C PRO A 160 6.47 17.87 0.66
N GLU A 161 6.27 19.11 1.08
CA GLU A 161 5.09 19.90 0.69
C GLU A 161 5.02 20.17 -0.83
N ASP A 162 6.17 20.35 -1.48
CA ASP A 162 6.27 20.56 -2.92
C ASP A 162 5.84 19.32 -3.73
N LEU A 163 5.97 18.11 -3.16
CA LEU A 163 5.49 16.89 -3.78
C LEU A 163 3.98 16.70 -3.62
N LYS A 164 3.38 17.26 -2.57
CA LYS A 164 1.94 17.10 -2.27
C LYS A 164 1.03 17.75 -3.32
N ILE A 165 1.53 18.64 -4.17
CA ILE A 165 0.76 19.26 -5.26
C ILE A 165 0.22 18.21 -6.26
N ASN A 166 0.92 17.08 -6.38
CA ASN A 166 0.56 15.97 -7.27
C ASN A 166 -0.04 14.79 -6.51
N TRP A 167 -0.57 15.01 -5.30
CA TRP A 167 -1.08 13.98 -4.42
C TRP A 167 -2.54 14.20 -4.04
N LYS A 168 -3.38 13.19 -4.30
CA LYS A 168 -4.78 13.17 -3.89
C LYS A 168 -4.97 12.08 -2.82
N LEU A 169 -5.18 12.48 -1.58
CA LEU A 169 -5.33 11.58 -0.44
C LEU A 169 -6.79 11.48 0.00
N PHE A 170 -7.37 10.29 -0.11
CA PHE A 170 -8.73 9.93 0.28
C PHE A 170 -8.73 9.32 1.68
N ARG A 171 -9.42 9.97 2.63
CA ARG A 171 -9.42 9.60 4.06
C ARG A 171 -10.64 8.75 4.43
N HIS A 172 -10.82 7.63 3.74
CA HIS A 172 -11.83 6.60 3.99
C HIS A 172 -11.25 5.22 3.78
N ALA A 173 -12.00 4.18 4.18
CA ALA A 173 -11.65 2.80 3.86
C ALA A 173 -11.61 2.56 2.34
N ASP A 174 -10.90 1.53 1.90
CA ASP A 174 -10.72 1.23 0.47
C ASP A 174 -12.04 1.09 -0.27
N ARG A 175 -13.04 0.45 0.35
CA ARG A 175 -14.36 0.25 -0.27
C ARG A 175 -15.09 1.54 -0.61
N GLU A 176 -14.83 2.61 0.09
CA GLU A 176 -15.36 3.95 -0.15
C GLU A 176 -14.44 4.82 -1.00
N SER A 177 -13.12 4.61 -0.88
CA SER A 177 -12.11 5.41 -1.55
C SER A 177 -11.84 4.94 -2.98
N LEU A 178 -11.61 3.63 -3.18
CA LEU A 178 -11.21 3.11 -4.48
C LEU A 178 -12.20 3.39 -5.60
N PRO A 179 -13.54 3.27 -5.44
CA PRO A 179 -14.46 3.63 -6.51
C PRO A 179 -14.36 5.11 -6.95
N LYS A 180 -14.07 6.02 -6.01
CA LYS A 180 -13.86 7.44 -6.30
C LYS A 180 -12.53 7.67 -7.01
N ILE A 181 -11.47 7.04 -6.50
CA ILE A 181 -10.13 7.09 -7.08
C ILE A 181 -10.18 6.60 -8.53
N LEU A 182 -10.78 5.43 -8.80
CA LEU A 182 -10.83 4.84 -10.14
C LEU A 182 -11.63 5.69 -11.13
N LYS A 183 -12.65 6.42 -10.65
CA LYS A 183 -13.38 7.37 -11.48
C LYS A 183 -12.53 8.58 -11.88
N GLU A 184 -11.59 9.00 -11.03
CA GLU A 184 -10.75 10.17 -11.26
C GLU A 184 -9.44 9.84 -11.98
N SER A 185 -8.82 8.69 -11.66
CA SER A 185 -7.50 8.32 -12.16
C SER A 185 -7.49 7.93 -13.63
N GLY A 186 -8.60 7.41 -14.13
CA GLY A 186 -8.61 6.77 -15.43
C GLY A 186 -7.75 5.50 -15.47
N GLU A 187 -7.00 5.30 -16.53
CA GLU A 187 -6.06 4.19 -16.68
C GLU A 187 -4.85 4.37 -15.75
N ILE A 188 -4.43 3.29 -15.07
CA ILE A 188 -3.42 3.31 -14.01
C ILE A 188 -2.12 2.67 -14.51
N ASP A 189 -0.99 3.29 -14.22
CA ASP A 189 0.34 2.80 -14.57
C ASP A 189 0.92 1.86 -13.52
N VAL A 190 0.74 2.21 -12.22
CA VAL A 190 1.24 1.42 -11.09
C VAL A 190 0.18 1.35 -10.01
N ILE A 191 -0.01 0.16 -9.46
CA ILE A 191 -0.84 -0.08 -8.28
C ILE A 191 0.06 -0.56 -7.15
N HIS A 192 -0.05 0.07 -5.98
CA HIS A 192 0.56 -0.36 -4.73
C HIS A 192 -0.52 -0.63 -3.69
N TYR A 193 -0.66 -1.89 -3.28
CA TYR A 193 -1.63 -2.32 -2.29
C TYR A 193 -0.96 -2.66 -0.97
N ASP A 194 -1.26 -1.89 0.08
CA ASP A 194 -0.73 -2.06 1.44
C ASP A 194 -1.73 -1.67 2.54
N SER A 195 -2.98 -2.14 2.45
CA SER A 195 -4.05 -1.74 3.38
C SER A 195 -4.67 -2.91 4.16
N ASP A 196 -5.86 -3.41 3.80
CA ASP A 196 -6.54 -4.50 4.51
C ASP A 196 -5.87 -5.86 4.21
N LYS A 197 -5.18 -6.41 5.22
CA LYS A 197 -4.45 -7.68 5.12
C LYS A 197 -5.34 -8.91 5.28
N SER A 198 -6.67 -8.79 5.21
CA SER A 198 -7.55 -9.95 5.20
C SER A 198 -7.73 -10.50 3.81
N TYR A 199 -7.95 -11.82 3.70
CA TYR A 199 -8.21 -12.50 2.43
C TYR A 199 -9.30 -11.81 1.60
N GLU A 200 -10.46 -11.53 2.21
CA GLU A 200 -11.59 -10.89 1.52
C GLU A 200 -11.32 -9.42 1.13
N GLY A 201 -10.55 -8.70 1.96
CA GLY A 201 -10.14 -7.33 1.66
C GLY A 201 -9.19 -7.29 0.47
N MET A 202 -8.12 -8.09 0.49
CA MET A 202 -7.15 -8.21 -0.59
C MET A 202 -7.80 -8.67 -1.89
N LYS A 203 -8.59 -9.76 -1.84
CA LYS A 203 -9.30 -10.29 -3.01
C LYS A 203 -10.18 -9.23 -3.66
N TRP A 204 -11.01 -8.55 -2.88
CA TRP A 204 -11.89 -7.51 -3.40
C TRP A 204 -11.10 -6.35 -4.02
N ALA A 205 -10.02 -5.90 -3.37
CA ALA A 205 -9.21 -4.80 -3.85
C ALA A 205 -8.51 -5.16 -5.17
N TYR A 206 -7.94 -6.36 -5.27
CA TYR A 206 -7.29 -6.82 -6.51
C TYR A 206 -8.28 -6.91 -7.67
N GLU A 207 -9.46 -7.50 -7.45
CA GLU A 207 -10.50 -7.59 -8.47
C GLU A 207 -11.03 -6.20 -8.89
N THR A 208 -11.01 -5.24 -7.98
CA THR A 208 -11.43 -3.85 -8.23
C THR A 208 -10.37 -3.05 -8.99
N LEU A 209 -9.10 -3.19 -8.61
CA LEU A 209 -7.99 -2.39 -9.14
C LEU A 209 -7.45 -2.91 -10.47
N TYR A 210 -7.32 -4.23 -10.60
CA TYR A 210 -6.68 -4.87 -11.77
C TYR A 210 -7.29 -4.49 -13.12
N PRO A 211 -8.62 -4.36 -13.30
CA PRO A 211 -9.20 -3.94 -14.57
C PRO A 211 -8.68 -2.60 -15.08
N GLN A 212 -8.39 -1.66 -14.16
CA GLN A 212 -7.94 -0.29 -14.48
C GLN A 212 -6.42 -0.19 -14.68
N LEU A 213 -5.65 -1.21 -14.29
CA LEU A 213 -4.22 -1.27 -14.59
C LEU A 213 -4.05 -1.42 -16.09
N ARG A 214 -3.26 -0.56 -16.74
CA ARG A 214 -3.02 -0.68 -18.18
C ARG A 214 -2.14 -1.88 -18.52
N LYS A 215 -2.13 -2.26 -19.79
CA LYS A 215 -1.16 -3.24 -20.31
C LYS A 215 0.27 -2.68 -20.16
N GLY A 216 1.19 -3.49 -19.63
CA GLY A 216 2.55 -3.07 -19.25
C GLY A 216 2.61 -2.25 -17.96
N GLY A 217 1.49 -2.06 -17.24
CA GLY A 217 1.47 -1.48 -15.92
C GLY A 217 1.92 -2.48 -14.84
N VAL A 218 2.35 -1.97 -13.69
CA VAL A 218 2.92 -2.78 -12.60
C VAL A 218 1.95 -2.83 -11.42
N PHE A 219 1.71 -4.05 -10.92
CA PHE A 219 0.97 -4.30 -9.68
C PHE A 219 1.94 -4.74 -8.58
N ILE A 220 1.90 -4.07 -7.43
CA ILE A 220 2.71 -4.37 -6.26
C ILE A 220 1.76 -4.57 -5.08
N SER A 221 1.93 -5.65 -4.32
CA SER A 221 1.18 -5.90 -3.10
C SER A 221 2.09 -6.30 -1.97
N ASP A 222 1.96 -5.62 -0.83
CA ASP A 222 2.68 -5.93 0.40
C ASP A 222 2.01 -7.06 1.19
N ASP A 223 2.82 -7.70 2.06
CA ASP A 223 2.39 -8.74 3.01
C ASP A 223 1.59 -9.90 2.38
N ILE A 224 1.99 -10.34 1.18
CA ILE A 224 1.29 -11.37 0.40
C ILE A 224 1.26 -12.75 1.08
N ASN A 225 2.10 -12.95 2.08
CA ASN A 225 2.19 -14.19 2.86
C ASN A 225 1.21 -14.26 4.04
N ASP A 226 0.46 -13.20 4.32
CA ASP A 226 -0.53 -13.20 5.41
C ASP A 226 -1.74 -14.10 5.13
N ASN A 227 -2.04 -14.34 3.83
CA ASN A 227 -3.06 -15.27 3.36
C ASN A 227 -2.87 -15.59 1.87
N SER A 228 -3.70 -16.50 1.31
CA SER A 228 -3.55 -16.94 -0.08
C SER A 228 -4.17 -16.01 -1.13
N ALA A 229 -4.69 -14.82 -0.76
CA ALA A 229 -5.43 -13.99 -1.71
C ALA A 229 -4.61 -13.56 -2.94
N PHE A 230 -3.34 -13.19 -2.74
CA PHE A 230 -2.46 -12.82 -3.87
C PHE A 230 -2.14 -14.02 -4.76
N GLN A 231 -1.79 -15.16 -4.16
CA GLN A 231 -1.51 -16.38 -4.91
C GLN A 231 -2.74 -16.83 -5.67
N ASP A 232 -3.91 -16.94 -5.00
CA ASP A 232 -5.18 -17.34 -5.64
C ASP A 232 -5.55 -16.37 -6.78
N PHE A 233 -5.33 -15.06 -6.61
CA PHE A 233 -5.58 -14.07 -7.65
C PHE A 233 -4.68 -14.28 -8.87
N CYS A 234 -3.39 -14.47 -8.67
CA CYS A 234 -2.44 -14.71 -9.76
C CYS A 234 -2.74 -16.02 -10.50
N GLU A 235 -3.04 -17.10 -9.78
CA GLU A 235 -3.45 -18.38 -10.37
C GLU A 235 -4.72 -18.23 -11.23
N ASN A 236 -5.75 -17.57 -10.70
CA ASN A 236 -7.01 -17.35 -11.42
C ASN A 236 -6.84 -16.48 -12.69
N LYS A 237 -5.85 -15.60 -12.72
CA LYS A 237 -5.53 -14.73 -13.87
C LYS A 237 -4.45 -15.30 -14.77
N MET A 238 -3.89 -16.48 -14.43
CA MET A 238 -2.73 -17.08 -15.14
C MET A 238 -1.52 -16.14 -15.16
N ILE A 239 -1.31 -15.40 -14.07
CA ILE A 239 -0.18 -14.48 -13.89
C ILE A 239 0.93 -15.22 -13.14
N ILE A 240 2.16 -15.11 -13.63
CA ILE A 240 3.35 -15.55 -12.92
C ILE A 240 3.96 -14.34 -12.21
N PRO A 241 3.78 -14.21 -10.88
CA PRO A 241 4.32 -13.09 -10.15
C PRO A 241 5.79 -13.29 -9.80
N THR A 242 6.51 -12.20 -9.60
CA THR A 242 7.77 -12.19 -8.86
C THR A 242 7.48 -11.94 -7.39
N VAL A 243 8.04 -12.73 -6.50
CA VAL A 243 7.97 -12.53 -5.05
C VAL A 243 9.28 -11.92 -4.59
N VAL A 244 9.20 -10.79 -3.90
CA VAL A 244 10.35 -10.06 -3.36
C VAL A 244 10.38 -10.22 -1.85
N GLU A 245 11.54 -10.64 -1.31
CA GLU A 245 11.77 -10.62 0.13
C GLU A 245 12.36 -9.26 0.51
N TYR A 246 11.79 -8.63 1.53
CA TYR A 246 12.24 -7.37 2.09
C TYR A 246 12.03 -7.35 3.60
N GLU A 247 13.13 -7.33 4.37
CA GLU A 247 13.11 -7.26 5.85
C GLU A 247 12.18 -8.30 6.52
N GLY A 248 12.20 -9.55 6.01
CA GLY A 248 11.39 -10.65 6.53
C GLY A 248 9.92 -10.61 6.12
N LYS A 249 9.54 -9.73 5.20
CA LYS A 249 8.23 -9.66 4.56
C LYS A 249 8.30 -10.07 3.10
N TYR A 250 7.16 -10.42 2.53
CA TYR A 250 7.07 -10.80 1.12
C TYR A 250 6.13 -9.88 0.35
N ILE A 251 6.65 -9.37 -0.75
CA ILE A 251 5.95 -8.44 -1.64
C ILE A 251 5.74 -9.16 -2.98
N GLY A 252 4.52 -9.13 -3.47
CA GLY A 252 4.18 -9.68 -4.79
C GLY A 252 4.21 -8.61 -5.87
N VAL A 253 4.83 -8.91 -7.01
CA VAL A 253 4.93 -7.98 -8.14
C VAL A 253 4.62 -8.70 -9.43
N PHE A 254 3.85 -8.07 -10.30
CA PHE A 254 3.70 -8.52 -11.68
C PHE A 254 3.47 -7.34 -12.64
N ILE A 255 3.75 -7.58 -13.92
CA ILE A 255 3.45 -6.66 -15.03
C ILE A 255 2.22 -7.22 -15.78
N LYS A 256 1.21 -6.39 -16.03
CA LYS A 256 -0.02 -6.77 -16.76
C LYS A 256 0.17 -6.90 -18.26
#